data_d02d12938a1613698c869f9db3265287
#
_entry.id   d02d12938a1613698c869f9db3265287
#
_cell.length_a   1.000
_cell.length_b   1.000
_cell.length_c   1.000
_cell.angle_alpha   90.00
_cell.angle_beta   90.00
_cell.angle_gamma   90.00
#
_symmetry.space_group_name_H-M   'P 1'
#
loop_
_entity.id
_entity.type
_entity.pdbx_description
1 polymer ?
#
loop_
_entity_poly.entity_id
_entity_poly.type
_entity_poly.pdbx_seq_one_letter_code
_entity_poly.pdbx_strand_id
1 'polypeptide(L)'
;MLELSAKTNLLEENDYRYSLQDVKDPVLYRDVYNYDEVPKVAFNHRRVPTSMPADIWITDTSFRDGQQSMNPYTPEQIEHLFKLLSKLGGPYGLIRQTEFFIYSKRDREAIERCQALGLRFPEITTWIRATREDFRMVKDLGIKETGILVSCSDYHIFKKMQMTRRQALDYYLATVKDAFDAGVMPRCHLEDITRADFYGFVVPFVNELMELSHQAKIPVRIRACDTMGYGVPYTEVALPRSVPGIIYGLQHYSGVESEYLEWHGHNDFYKAVANAATAWLYGASGVNCSMLGIGERTGNVPLEAMVFEYASLRGSLDGMDPTAITEIADYFEHEIGYHIPPMTPFVGRNFNVTRAGIHADGLLKDEEIYNIFNTEKLLDRPAAVAISKTSGLAGIAYWINQNYRLRSDHQLSKHD
;
A
#
# COMPACT_ATOMS: atom_id res chain seq x y z
N MET A 1 24.05 18.14 1.50
CA MET A 1 25.44 17.96 0.99
C MET A 1 26.37 18.35 2.12
N LEU A 2 27.35 17.53 2.43
CA LEU A 2 28.35 17.89 3.45
C LEU A 2 29.30 18.92 2.85
N GLU A 3 29.45 20.04 3.51
CA GLU A 3 30.40 21.09 3.16
C GLU A 3 31.27 21.41 4.35
N LEU A 4 32.53 21.75 4.09
CA LEU A 4 33.43 22.18 5.15
C LEU A 4 33.03 23.61 5.61
N SER A 5 32.54 23.71 6.83
CA SER A 5 32.22 25.00 7.44
C SER A 5 33.50 25.76 7.78
N ALA A 6 33.67 26.90 7.16
CA ALA A 6 34.83 27.81 7.49
C ALA A 6 34.78 28.35 8.92
N LYS A 7 33.61 28.29 9.56
CA LYS A 7 33.40 28.79 10.93
C LYS A 7 33.79 27.78 11.99
N THR A 8 33.47 26.50 11.78
CA THR A 8 33.65 25.43 12.76
C THR A 8 34.81 24.49 12.40
N ASN A 9 35.27 24.55 11.15
CA ASN A 9 36.23 23.62 10.53
C ASN A 9 35.77 22.15 10.57
N LEU A 10 34.45 21.96 10.58
CA LEU A 10 33.82 20.63 10.53
C LEU A 10 33.06 20.47 9.22
N LEU A 11 32.83 19.21 8.83
CA LEU A 11 31.87 18.89 7.78
C LEU A 11 30.47 19.06 8.35
N GLU A 12 29.79 20.09 7.91
CA GLU A 12 28.40 20.38 8.28
C GLU A 12 27.49 20.05 7.10
N GLU A 13 26.29 19.59 7.42
CA GLU A 13 25.27 19.40 6.41
C GLU A 13 24.64 20.75 6.12
N ASN A 14 24.71 21.19 4.86
CA ASN A 14 24.00 22.40 4.47
C ASN A 14 22.49 22.15 4.52
N ASP A 15 21.80 22.94 5.30
CA ASP A 15 20.35 23.04 5.30
C ASP A 15 19.90 23.59 3.93
N TYR A 16 19.65 22.67 2.98
CA TYR A 16 19.05 23.05 1.72
C TYR A 16 17.59 23.41 1.95
N ARG A 17 17.32 24.70 2.06
CA ARG A 17 15.95 25.21 2.04
C ARG A 17 15.51 25.36 0.59
N TYR A 18 14.74 24.39 0.10
CA TYR A 18 14.07 24.52 -1.17
C TYR A 18 12.92 25.51 -1.04
N SER A 19 12.83 26.45 -1.97
CA SER A 19 11.73 27.43 -2.05
C SER A 19 10.77 27.05 -3.16
N LEU A 20 9.49 27.42 -3.01
CA LEU A 20 8.48 27.21 -4.04
C LEU A 20 8.92 27.88 -5.35
N GLN A 21 8.91 27.12 -6.43
CA GLN A 21 9.12 27.60 -7.79
C GLN A 21 7.75 27.79 -8.47
N ASP A 22 7.19 28.99 -8.38
CA ASP A 22 5.90 29.31 -9.01
C ASP A 22 6.10 29.60 -10.50
N VAL A 23 6.21 28.53 -11.28
CA VAL A 23 6.46 28.57 -12.71
C VAL A 23 5.22 29.03 -13.49
N LYS A 24 5.43 29.66 -14.66
CA LYS A 24 4.34 30.09 -15.55
C LYS A 24 3.72 28.92 -16.33
N ASP A 25 4.59 28.02 -16.79
CA ASP A 25 4.21 26.87 -17.59
C ASP A 25 4.43 25.58 -16.79
N PRO A 26 3.55 24.56 -16.97
CA PRO A 26 3.64 23.32 -16.22
C PRO A 26 4.88 22.52 -16.58
N VAL A 27 5.58 21.98 -15.59
CA VAL A 27 6.67 21.02 -15.74
C VAL A 27 6.07 19.62 -15.93
N LEU A 28 6.02 19.15 -17.18
CA LEU A 28 5.36 17.90 -17.54
C LEU A 28 6.34 16.73 -17.77
N TYR A 29 7.65 16.95 -17.61
CA TYR A 29 8.69 15.93 -17.81
C TYR A 29 8.53 15.16 -19.14
N ARG A 30 8.31 15.88 -20.26
CA ARG A 30 8.00 15.28 -21.56
C ARG A 30 9.12 14.42 -22.13
N ASP A 31 10.33 14.61 -21.71
CA ASP A 31 11.49 13.76 -22.00
C ASP A 31 11.38 12.36 -21.35
N VAL A 32 10.66 12.24 -20.24
CA VAL A 32 10.37 11.00 -19.52
C VAL A 32 8.96 10.49 -19.84
N TYR A 33 7.98 11.39 -19.85
CA TYR A 33 6.56 11.10 -20.08
C TYR A 33 6.10 11.64 -21.43
N ASN A 34 6.67 11.14 -22.53
CA ASN A 34 6.12 11.35 -23.84
C ASN A 34 4.82 10.54 -23.96
N TYR A 35 3.70 11.22 -24.20
CA TYR A 35 2.38 10.57 -24.20
C TYR A 35 2.24 9.44 -25.23
N ASP A 36 2.92 9.56 -26.35
CA ASP A 36 2.87 8.60 -27.46
C ASP A 36 3.87 7.43 -27.31
N GLU A 37 4.64 7.40 -26.21
CA GLU A 37 5.64 6.37 -25.93
C GLU A 37 5.50 5.84 -24.49
N VAL A 38 6.08 4.66 -24.24
CA VAL A 38 6.19 4.13 -22.87
C VAL A 38 7.08 5.06 -22.04
N PRO A 39 6.66 5.44 -20.82
CA PRO A 39 7.46 6.30 -19.95
C PRO A 39 8.86 5.74 -19.70
N LYS A 40 9.87 6.58 -19.90
CA LYS A 40 11.28 6.21 -19.76
C LYS A 40 11.70 6.18 -18.30
N VAL A 41 12.74 5.41 -17.99
CA VAL A 41 13.44 5.47 -16.72
C VAL A 41 14.75 6.20 -16.94
N ALA A 42 14.93 7.34 -16.28
CA ALA A 42 16.18 8.09 -16.31
C ALA A 42 17.02 7.78 -15.05
N PHE A 43 18.33 7.59 -15.24
CA PHE A 43 19.28 7.34 -14.15
C PHE A 43 20.17 8.57 -13.97
N ASN A 44 20.42 8.94 -12.71
CA ASN A 44 21.32 10.07 -12.37
C ASN A 44 22.50 9.63 -11.48
N HIS A 45 22.67 8.33 -11.27
CA HIS A 45 23.75 7.72 -10.47
C HIS A 45 23.78 8.16 -9.00
N ARG A 46 22.70 8.78 -8.50
CA ARG A 46 22.58 9.18 -7.11
C ARG A 46 22.00 8.05 -6.29
N ARG A 47 22.75 7.56 -5.32
CA ARG A 47 22.30 6.58 -4.34
C ARG A 47 21.84 7.27 -3.07
N VAL A 48 20.79 6.73 -2.46
CA VAL A 48 20.35 7.10 -1.11
C VAL A 48 20.46 5.86 -0.21
N PRO A 49 20.80 6.03 1.08
CA PRO A 49 20.93 4.89 1.99
C PRO A 49 19.58 4.29 2.32
N THR A 50 19.54 2.99 2.56
CA THR A 50 18.39 2.33 3.19
C THR A 50 18.29 2.72 4.66
N SER A 51 17.08 2.94 5.15
CA SER A 51 16.80 3.31 6.54
C SER A 51 15.43 2.78 6.96
N MET A 52 15.29 1.44 7.02
CA MET A 52 14.03 0.81 7.39
C MET A 52 13.67 1.17 8.84
N PRO A 53 12.45 1.69 9.11
CA PRO A 53 11.99 2.00 10.46
C PRO A 53 11.94 0.77 11.35
N ALA A 54 12.07 0.98 12.66
CA ALA A 54 11.90 -0.09 13.65
C ALA A 54 10.49 -0.68 13.58
N ASP A 55 9.47 0.19 13.42
CA ASP A 55 8.08 -0.20 13.29
C ASP A 55 7.58 0.08 11.86
N ILE A 56 7.11 -0.97 11.20
CA ILE A 56 6.46 -0.89 9.90
C ILE A 56 5.08 -1.56 9.99
N TRP A 57 4.12 -1.09 9.21
CA TRP A 57 2.75 -1.59 9.21
C TRP A 57 2.06 -1.42 7.86
N ILE A 58 0.91 -2.08 7.74
CA ILE A 58 0.02 -1.99 6.60
C ILE A 58 -1.20 -1.15 6.98
N THR A 59 -1.69 -0.33 6.05
CA THR A 59 -3.02 0.27 6.11
C THR A 59 -3.86 -0.25 4.95
N ASP A 60 -5.16 -0.34 5.17
CA ASP A 60 -6.10 -0.84 4.17
C ASP A 60 -6.94 0.29 3.58
N THR A 61 -7.25 0.20 2.29
CA THR A 61 -8.14 1.13 1.58
C THR A 61 -9.22 0.39 0.77
N SER A 62 -9.49 -0.88 1.09
CA SER A 62 -10.46 -1.69 0.37
C SER A 62 -11.86 -1.10 0.41
N PHE A 63 -12.25 -0.48 1.53
CA PHE A 63 -13.59 0.12 1.70
C PHE A 63 -13.69 1.54 1.14
N ARG A 64 -12.61 2.10 0.63
CA ARG A 64 -12.61 3.39 -0.06
C ARG A 64 -12.14 3.24 -1.50
N ASP A 65 -10.84 3.04 -1.74
CA ASP A 65 -10.25 2.97 -3.08
C ASP A 65 -10.62 1.66 -3.80
N GLY A 66 -10.60 0.56 -3.06
CA GLY A 66 -10.98 -0.76 -3.58
C GLY A 66 -12.40 -0.78 -4.14
N GLN A 67 -13.37 -0.30 -3.38
CA GLN A 67 -14.77 -0.33 -3.86
C GLN A 67 -15.11 0.70 -4.96
N GLN A 68 -14.17 1.59 -5.36
CA GLN A 68 -14.38 2.47 -6.53
C GLN A 68 -14.40 1.68 -7.85
N SER A 69 -13.74 0.53 -7.88
CA SER A 69 -13.69 -0.35 -9.07
C SER A 69 -14.76 -1.45 -9.07
N MET A 70 -15.60 -1.51 -8.06
CA MET A 70 -16.58 -2.56 -7.85
C MET A 70 -17.97 -1.99 -7.50
N ASN A 71 -18.98 -2.86 -7.44
CA ASN A 71 -20.22 -2.52 -6.77
C ASN A 71 -19.91 -2.26 -5.29
N PRO A 72 -20.45 -1.18 -4.71
CA PRO A 72 -20.21 -0.88 -3.31
C PRO A 72 -20.67 -2.00 -2.40
N TYR A 73 -19.83 -2.40 -1.45
CA TYR A 73 -20.14 -3.42 -0.45
C TYR A 73 -21.34 -3.04 0.41
N THR A 74 -22.07 -4.04 0.91
CA THR A 74 -23.08 -3.82 1.92
C THR A 74 -22.44 -3.56 3.31
N PRO A 75 -23.13 -2.93 4.27
CA PRO A 75 -22.63 -2.76 5.62
C PRO A 75 -22.24 -4.10 6.29
N GLU A 76 -22.99 -5.17 6.00
CA GLU A 76 -22.73 -6.52 6.49
C GLU A 76 -21.41 -7.09 5.92
N GLN A 77 -21.20 -6.91 4.62
CA GLN A 77 -19.97 -7.34 3.96
C GLN A 77 -18.76 -6.59 4.52
N ILE A 78 -18.88 -5.28 4.71
CA ILE A 78 -17.82 -4.45 5.32
C ILE A 78 -17.51 -4.91 6.74
N GLU A 79 -18.54 -5.12 7.58
CA GLU A 79 -18.38 -5.61 8.95
C GLU A 79 -17.66 -6.97 9.00
N HIS A 80 -18.03 -7.89 8.10
CA HIS A 80 -17.38 -9.20 8.02
C HIS A 80 -15.90 -9.08 7.62
N LEU A 81 -15.61 -8.35 6.55
CA LEU A 81 -14.25 -8.12 6.08
C LEU A 81 -13.40 -7.36 7.10
N PHE A 82 -13.99 -6.42 7.85
CA PHE A 82 -13.32 -5.70 8.93
C PHE A 82 -12.87 -6.66 10.06
N LYS A 83 -13.70 -7.65 10.40
CA LYS A 83 -13.32 -8.72 11.36
C LYS A 83 -12.15 -9.54 10.83
N LEU A 84 -12.16 -9.89 9.53
CA LEU A 84 -11.05 -10.62 8.90
C LEU A 84 -9.77 -9.80 8.85
N LEU A 85 -9.84 -8.50 8.57
CA LEU A 85 -8.68 -7.59 8.66
C LEU A 85 -8.11 -7.54 10.08
N SER A 86 -8.97 -7.50 11.10
CA SER A 86 -8.55 -7.54 12.50
C SER A 86 -7.86 -8.87 12.86
N LYS A 87 -8.42 -9.99 12.40
CA LYS A 87 -7.83 -11.32 12.56
C LYS A 87 -6.46 -11.37 11.89
N LEU A 88 -6.38 -10.96 10.63
CA LEU A 88 -5.14 -10.95 9.86
C LEU A 88 -4.07 -10.09 10.52
N GLY A 89 -4.42 -8.87 10.96
CA GLY A 89 -3.49 -7.91 11.57
C GLY A 89 -2.97 -8.32 12.95
N GLY A 90 -3.64 -9.27 13.60
CA GLY A 90 -3.25 -9.79 14.91
C GLY A 90 -3.34 -8.78 16.05
N PRO A 91 -2.89 -9.15 17.24
CA PRO A 91 -3.10 -8.37 18.46
C PRO A 91 -2.30 -7.07 18.51
N TYR A 92 -1.24 -6.96 17.73
CA TYR A 92 -0.38 -5.77 17.66
C TYR A 92 -0.81 -4.76 16.62
N GLY A 93 -1.83 -5.09 15.80
CA GLY A 93 -2.40 -4.18 14.81
C GLY A 93 -1.43 -3.89 13.67
N LEU A 94 -0.87 -4.92 13.06
CA LEU A 94 0.00 -4.76 11.90
C LEU A 94 -0.80 -4.37 10.66
N ILE A 95 -2.10 -4.71 10.60
CA ILE A 95 -3.07 -3.97 9.79
C ILE A 95 -3.55 -2.82 10.67
N ARG A 96 -2.90 -1.65 10.54
CA ARG A 96 -3.04 -0.56 11.50
C ARG A 96 -4.34 0.21 11.36
N GLN A 97 -4.72 0.52 10.14
CA GLN A 97 -5.86 1.38 9.82
C GLN A 97 -6.60 0.88 8.58
N THR A 98 -7.89 1.20 8.48
CA THR A 98 -8.66 1.04 7.24
C THR A 98 -9.47 2.30 6.94
N GLU A 99 -9.61 2.63 5.67
CA GLU A 99 -10.12 3.91 5.18
C GLU A 99 -11.52 3.75 4.59
N PHE A 100 -12.44 4.63 4.99
CA PHE A 100 -13.85 4.61 4.60
C PHE A 100 -14.27 5.90 3.89
N PHE A 101 -15.30 5.81 3.04
CA PHE A 101 -16.14 6.95 2.70
C PHE A 101 -17.16 7.22 3.81
N ILE A 102 -17.72 8.47 3.84
CA ILE A 102 -18.69 8.91 4.87
C ILE A 102 -19.94 9.55 4.31
N TYR A 103 -20.07 9.64 3.00
CA TYR A 103 -21.10 10.48 2.39
C TYR A 103 -22.47 9.85 2.34
N SER A 104 -22.55 8.55 2.07
CA SER A 104 -23.84 7.86 1.99
C SER A 104 -24.31 7.37 3.35
N LYS A 105 -25.62 7.14 3.47
CA LYS A 105 -26.20 6.49 4.68
C LYS A 105 -25.56 5.12 4.92
N ARG A 106 -25.32 4.38 3.85
CA ARG A 106 -24.68 3.06 3.90
C ARG A 106 -23.26 3.12 4.45
N ASP A 107 -22.45 4.13 4.02
CA ASP A 107 -21.07 4.27 4.50
C ASP A 107 -21.04 4.51 6.02
N ARG A 108 -21.93 5.39 6.50
CA ARG A 108 -22.05 5.69 7.94
C ARG A 108 -22.52 4.47 8.74
N GLU A 109 -23.52 3.75 8.25
CA GLU A 109 -23.98 2.50 8.87
C GLU A 109 -22.85 1.47 8.97
N ALA A 110 -22.04 1.31 7.91
CA ALA A 110 -20.88 0.41 7.93
C ALA A 110 -19.85 0.82 9.00
N ILE A 111 -19.55 2.12 9.13
CA ILE A 111 -18.67 2.65 10.16
C ILE A 111 -19.22 2.35 11.57
N GLU A 112 -20.50 2.66 11.82
CA GLU A 112 -21.16 2.44 13.11
C GLU A 112 -21.12 0.95 13.50
N ARG A 113 -21.37 0.04 12.55
CA ARG A 113 -21.30 -1.42 12.77
C ARG A 113 -19.87 -1.85 13.11
N CYS A 114 -18.87 -1.38 12.38
CA CYS A 114 -17.47 -1.70 12.68
C CYS A 114 -17.03 -1.13 14.03
N GLN A 115 -17.44 0.08 14.40
CA GLN A 115 -17.17 0.67 15.73
C GLN A 115 -17.80 -0.13 16.85
N ALA A 116 -19.04 -0.63 16.64
CA ALA A 116 -19.77 -1.43 17.62
C ALA A 116 -19.09 -2.77 17.97
N LEU A 117 -18.17 -3.25 17.11
CA LEU A 117 -17.37 -4.44 17.39
C LEU A 117 -16.36 -4.23 18.54
N GLY A 118 -16.01 -2.99 18.86
CA GLY A 118 -15.05 -2.66 19.91
C GLY A 118 -13.62 -3.17 19.65
N LEU A 119 -13.29 -3.49 18.41
CA LEU A 119 -11.95 -3.95 18.02
C LEU A 119 -10.96 -2.78 18.07
N ARG A 120 -9.78 -3.04 18.62
CA ARG A 120 -8.72 -2.03 18.71
C ARG A 120 -8.12 -1.72 17.33
N PHE A 121 -7.96 -2.73 16.51
CA PHE A 121 -7.39 -2.64 15.17
C PHE A 121 -8.22 -3.44 14.16
N PRO A 122 -8.26 -2.98 12.87
CA PRO A 122 -7.70 -1.73 12.38
C PRO A 122 -8.46 -0.51 12.91
N GLU A 123 -7.75 0.62 13.11
CA GLU A 123 -8.41 1.89 13.41
C GLU A 123 -9.16 2.38 12.16
N ILE A 124 -10.34 2.96 12.39
CA ILE A 124 -11.14 3.51 11.30
C ILE A 124 -10.65 4.92 10.98
N THR A 125 -10.31 5.13 9.72
CA THR A 125 -10.02 6.45 9.12
C THR A 125 -10.98 6.71 7.97
N THR A 126 -10.99 7.94 7.49
CA THR A 126 -11.88 8.34 6.39
C THR A 126 -11.12 9.03 5.28
N TRP A 127 -11.77 9.20 4.14
CA TRP A 127 -11.32 10.06 3.07
C TRP A 127 -12.45 11.02 2.67
N ILE A 128 -12.13 12.31 2.57
CA ILE A 128 -13.10 13.37 2.34
C ILE A 128 -12.66 14.36 1.25
N ARG A 129 -13.60 15.13 0.73
CA ARG A 129 -13.35 16.24 -0.21
C ARG A 129 -12.72 17.46 0.45
N ALA A 130 -12.61 17.42 1.80
CA ALA A 130 -11.95 18.42 2.60
C ALA A 130 -12.65 19.79 2.66
N THR A 131 -13.98 19.78 2.75
CA THR A 131 -14.76 20.94 3.13
C THR A 131 -14.89 21.04 4.66
N ARG A 132 -15.17 22.23 5.20
CA ARG A 132 -15.44 22.39 6.65
C ARG A 132 -16.58 21.52 7.15
N GLU A 133 -17.57 21.29 6.34
CA GLU A 133 -18.69 20.40 6.66
C GLU A 133 -18.23 18.94 6.73
N ASP A 134 -17.39 18.51 5.80
CA ASP A 134 -16.83 17.16 5.78
C ASP A 134 -16.01 16.90 7.08
N PHE A 135 -15.19 17.84 7.53
CA PHE A 135 -14.45 17.71 8.80
C PHE A 135 -15.37 17.59 10.03
N ARG A 136 -16.51 18.30 10.02
CA ARG A 136 -17.52 18.15 11.08
C ARG A 136 -18.10 16.75 11.09
N MET A 137 -18.47 16.22 9.91
CA MET A 137 -18.97 14.84 9.80
C MET A 137 -17.98 13.81 10.31
N VAL A 138 -16.68 13.97 10.03
CA VAL A 138 -15.64 13.09 10.56
C VAL A 138 -15.62 13.13 12.09
N LYS A 139 -15.66 14.32 12.67
CA LYS A 139 -15.70 14.52 14.12
C LYS A 139 -16.96 13.94 14.77
N ASP A 140 -18.13 14.14 14.14
CA ASP A 140 -19.42 13.64 14.64
C ASP A 140 -19.46 12.10 14.68
N LEU A 141 -18.74 11.44 13.78
CA LEU A 141 -18.52 9.99 13.78
C LEU A 141 -17.48 9.50 14.81
N GLY A 142 -16.88 10.42 15.57
CA GLY A 142 -15.84 10.10 16.56
C GLY A 142 -14.50 9.67 15.96
N ILE A 143 -14.28 9.94 14.65
CA ILE A 143 -13.06 9.56 13.93
C ILE A 143 -12.02 10.68 14.10
N LYS A 144 -10.77 10.28 14.37
CA LYS A 144 -9.68 11.20 14.72
C LYS A 144 -8.84 11.64 13.53
N GLU A 145 -8.81 10.84 12.46
CA GLU A 145 -7.93 11.03 11.32
C GLU A 145 -8.70 10.90 10.00
N THR A 146 -8.40 11.77 9.03
CA THR A 146 -8.99 11.70 7.70
C THR A 146 -7.99 11.99 6.60
N GLY A 147 -8.11 11.27 5.49
CA GLY A 147 -7.39 11.55 4.26
C GLY A 147 -7.99 12.78 3.53
N ILE A 148 -7.11 13.63 3.04
CA ILE A 148 -7.42 14.76 2.16
C ILE A 148 -6.53 14.73 0.93
N LEU A 149 -7.10 15.04 -0.23
CA LEU A 149 -6.38 15.01 -1.49
C LEU A 149 -5.63 16.32 -1.71
N VAL A 150 -4.31 16.22 -1.87
CA VAL A 150 -3.44 17.34 -2.20
C VAL A 150 -2.63 16.97 -3.44
N SER A 151 -3.14 17.31 -4.61
CA SER A 151 -2.48 17.00 -5.89
C SER A 151 -1.19 17.79 -6.03
N CYS A 152 -0.08 17.13 -6.33
CA CYS A 152 1.24 17.77 -6.32
C CYS A 152 1.94 17.81 -7.69
N SER A 153 1.40 17.18 -8.72
CA SER A 153 1.94 17.31 -10.08
C SER A 153 1.33 18.47 -10.84
N ASP A 154 2.10 19.06 -11.74
CA ASP A 154 1.60 20.13 -12.61
C ASP A 154 0.54 19.65 -13.61
N TYR A 155 0.42 18.33 -13.84
CA TYR A 155 -0.71 17.76 -14.56
C TYR A 155 -2.04 18.03 -13.84
N HIS A 156 -2.05 17.93 -12.53
CA HIS A 156 -3.23 18.19 -11.73
C HIS A 156 -3.39 19.68 -11.43
N ILE A 157 -2.33 20.35 -10.98
CA ILE A 157 -2.40 21.75 -10.58
C ILE A 157 -2.83 22.65 -11.75
N PHE A 158 -2.13 22.58 -12.87
CA PHE A 158 -2.41 23.45 -14.02
C PHE A 158 -3.58 22.99 -14.88
N LYS A 159 -3.69 21.67 -15.16
CA LYS A 159 -4.68 21.19 -16.14
C LYS A 159 -6.02 20.83 -15.51
N LYS A 160 -6.02 20.21 -14.30
CA LYS A 160 -7.26 19.80 -13.61
C LYS A 160 -7.81 20.93 -12.76
N MET A 161 -6.96 21.55 -11.92
CA MET A 161 -7.39 22.58 -10.98
C MET A 161 -7.37 24.00 -11.58
N GLN A 162 -6.63 24.20 -12.67
CA GLN A 162 -6.45 25.51 -13.32
C GLN A 162 -5.88 26.57 -12.35
N MET A 163 -4.92 26.17 -11.54
CA MET A 163 -4.26 27.01 -10.53
C MET A 163 -2.76 27.16 -10.84
N THR A 164 -2.15 28.22 -10.33
CA THR A 164 -0.70 28.27 -10.18
C THR A 164 -0.27 27.40 -9.00
N ARG A 165 1.02 27.08 -8.89
CA ARG A 165 1.55 26.33 -7.75
C ARG A 165 1.34 27.07 -6.43
N ARG A 166 1.46 28.41 -6.42
CA ARG A 166 1.18 29.24 -5.25
C ARG A 166 -0.28 29.14 -4.82
N GLN A 167 -1.20 29.25 -5.73
CA GLN A 167 -2.63 29.14 -5.43
C GLN A 167 -2.99 27.75 -4.88
N ALA A 168 -2.43 26.69 -5.46
CA ALA A 168 -2.65 25.33 -4.97
C ALA A 168 -2.08 25.14 -3.56
N LEU A 169 -0.86 25.62 -3.30
CA LEU A 169 -0.23 25.55 -1.99
C LEU A 169 -1.08 26.29 -0.94
N ASP A 170 -1.46 27.54 -1.20
CA ASP A 170 -2.26 28.35 -0.27
C ASP A 170 -3.61 27.69 0.02
N TYR A 171 -4.26 27.11 -1.01
CA TYR A 171 -5.51 26.36 -0.87
C TYR A 171 -5.33 25.12 0.05
N TYR A 172 -4.29 24.31 -0.15
CA TYR A 172 -4.04 23.12 0.67
C TYR A 172 -3.71 23.47 2.12
N LEU A 173 -2.90 24.51 2.35
CA LEU A 173 -2.59 24.96 3.70
C LEU A 173 -3.83 25.47 4.44
N ALA A 174 -4.72 26.18 3.75
CA ALA A 174 -6.01 26.60 4.33
C ALA A 174 -6.87 25.40 4.70
N THR A 175 -6.91 24.36 3.85
CA THR A 175 -7.65 23.11 4.10
C THR A 175 -7.11 22.38 5.34
N VAL A 176 -5.79 22.31 5.51
CA VAL A 176 -5.17 21.69 6.69
C VAL A 176 -5.49 22.45 7.96
N LYS A 177 -5.52 23.80 7.91
CA LYS A 177 -5.96 24.62 9.05
C LYS A 177 -7.42 24.35 9.43
N ASP A 178 -8.31 24.18 8.44
CA ASP A 178 -9.72 23.82 8.71
C ASP A 178 -9.83 22.43 9.40
N ALA A 179 -8.94 21.47 9.06
CA ALA A 179 -8.85 20.19 9.78
C ALA A 179 -8.43 20.37 11.24
N PHE A 180 -7.41 21.21 11.50
CA PHE A 180 -6.95 21.52 12.85
C PHE A 180 -8.03 22.19 13.68
N ASP A 181 -8.75 23.18 13.10
CA ASP A 181 -9.87 23.87 13.76
C ASP A 181 -10.99 22.89 14.14
N ALA A 182 -11.21 21.84 13.34
CA ALA A 182 -12.15 20.77 13.67
C ALA A 182 -11.61 19.77 14.71
N GLY A 183 -10.32 19.81 15.03
CA GLY A 183 -9.65 18.85 15.92
C GLY A 183 -9.45 17.47 15.26
N VAL A 184 -9.31 17.43 13.94
CA VAL A 184 -9.10 16.22 13.14
C VAL A 184 -7.68 16.22 12.59
N MET A 185 -6.98 15.09 12.73
CA MET A 185 -5.64 14.92 12.16
C MET A 185 -5.74 14.68 10.64
N PRO A 186 -5.11 15.52 9.81
CA PRO A 186 -5.13 15.34 8.37
C PRO A 186 -4.04 14.37 7.92
N ARG A 187 -4.40 13.47 6.99
CA ARG A 187 -3.45 12.72 6.17
C ARG A 187 -3.46 13.31 4.77
N CYS A 188 -2.40 14.01 4.41
CA CYS A 188 -2.24 14.64 3.10
C CYS A 188 -1.81 13.60 2.07
N HIS A 189 -2.70 13.26 1.13
CA HIS A 189 -2.41 12.38 0.01
C HIS A 189 -1.77 13.20 -1.11
N LEU A 190 -0.45 13.10 -1.26
CA LEU A 190 0.32 13.76 -2.33
C LEU A 190 0.05 13.07 -3.68
N GLU A 191 -1.11 13.36 -4.26
CA GLU A 191 -1.56 12.75 -5.51
C GLU A 191 -0.58 13.03 -6.64
N ASP A 192 -0.19 11.95 -7.34
CA ASP A 192 0.66 11.98 -8.53
C ASP A 192 2.11 12.45 -8.27
N ILE A 193 2.66 12.06 -7.11
CA ILE A 193 4.01 12.46 -6.70
C ILE A 193 5.09 11.99 -7.68
N THR A 194 4.87 10.86 -8.36
CA THR A 194 5.81 10.29 -9.33
C THR A 194 5.91 11.05 -10.66
N ARG A 195 5.10 12.11 -10.84
CA ARG A 195 5.21 13.09 -11.94
C ARG A 195 5.34 14.53 -11.45
N ALA A 196 5.52 14.74 -10.16
CA ALA A 196 5.61 16.06 -9.56
C ALA A 196 7.03 16.65 -9.62
N ASP A 197 7.12 17.97 -9.66
CA ASP A 197 8.39 18.68 -9.43
C ASP A 197 8.75 18.58 -7.94
N PHE A 198 9.59 17.59 -7.64
CA PHE A 198 9.90 17.22 -6.28
C PHE A 198 10.56 18.38 -5.50
N TYR A 199 11.56 18.98 -6.06
CA TYR A 199 12.31 20.07 -5.39
C TYR A 199 11.64 21.44 -5.52
N GLY A 200 10.94 21.69 -6.64
CA GLY A 200 10.32 22.99 -6.89
C GLY A 200 8.92 23.13 -6.30
N PHE A 201 8.26 22.01 -5.96
CA PHE A 201 6.91 22.06 -5.38
C PHE A 201 6.75 21.14 -4.16
N VAL A 202 7.06 19.83 -4.28
CA VAL A 202 6.73 18.86 -3.21
C VAL A 202 7.46 19.19 -1.91
N VAL A 203 8.78 19.32 -1.94
CA VAL A 203 9.56 19.63 -0.73
C VAL A 203 9.15 20.97 -0.09
N PRO A 204 9.06 22.10 -0.83
CA PRO A 204 8.57 23.35 -0.26
C PRO A 204 7.19 23.24 0.37
N PHE A 205 6.25 22.56 -0.30
CA PHE A 205 4.90 22.38 0.21
C PHE A 205 4.88 21.54 1.50
N VAL A 206 5.60 20.42 1.53
CA VAL A 206 5.65 19.56 2.73
C VAL A 206 6.36 20.29 3.89
N ASN A 207 7.36 21.13 3.62
CA ASN A 207 7.97 21.97 4.66
C ASN A 207 6.95 22.90 5.32
N GLU A 208 6.08 23.54 4.53
CA GLU A 208 4.99 24.38 5.07
C GLU A 208 3.98 23.54 5.89
N LEU A 209 3.69 22.31 5.46
CA LEU A 209 2.84 21.39 6.23
C LEU A 209 3.46 20.99 7.57
N MET A 210 4.76 20.69 7.59
CA MET A 210 5.46 20.34 8.83
C MET A 210 5.54 21.55 9.79
N GLU A 211 5.76 22.75 9.28
CA GLU A 211 5.73 23.98 10.08
C GLU A 211 4.33 24.20 10.69
N LEU A 212 3.26 24.06 9.91
CA LEU A 212 1.89 24.13 10.42
C LEU A 212 1.59 23.07 11.47
N SER A 213 2.03 21.84 11.25
CA SER A 213 1.90 20.73 12.20
C SER A 213 2.56 21.05 13.53
N HIS A 214 3.80 21.57 13.48
CA HIS A 214 4.56 21.96 14.65
C HIS A 214 3.88 23.10 15.43
N GLN A 215 3.42 24.15 14.73
CA GLN A 215 2.72 25.28 15.33
C GLN A 215 1.41 24.87 16.00
N ALA A 216 0.61 24.02 15.33
CA ALA A 216 -0.66 23.53 15.84
C ALA A 216 -0.53 22.44 16.91
N LYS A 217 0.64 21.80 17.03
CA LYS A 217 0.88 20.58 17.83
C LYS A 217 -0.09 19.44 17.46
N ILE A 218 -0.48 19.39 16.22
CA ILE A 218 -1.31 18.32 15.63
C ILE A 218 -0.50 17.70 14.50
N PRO A 219 -0.22 16.38 14.54
CA PRO A 219 0.53 15.74 13.48
C PRO A 219 -0.18 15.85 12.13
N VAL A 220 0.61 15.99 11.06
CA VAL A 220 0.16 15.83 9.67
C VAL A 220 0.80 14.57 9.14
N ARG A 221 -0.01 13.61 8.69
CA ARG A 221 0.50 12.44 7.99
C ARG A 221 0.68 12.74 6.51
N ILE A 222 1.72 12.19 5.93
CA ILE A 222 2.03 12.32 4.50
C ILE A 222 1.89 10.96 3.85
N ARG A 223 1.01 10.86 2.86
CA ARG A 223 0.89 9.70 1.99
C ARG A 223 1.44 10.05 0.62
N ALA A 224 2.58 9.48 0.26
CA ALA A 224 3.16 9.59 -1.07
C ALA A 224 2.40 8.67 -2.04
N CYS A 225 1.74 9.24 -3.06
CA CYS A 225 0.84 8.51 -3.94
C CYS A 225 1.42 8.35 -5.34
N ASP A 226 1.81 7.13 -5.70
CA ASP A 226 2.13 6.73 -7.07
C ASP A 226 0.82 6.45 -7.84
N THR A 227 0.10 7.51 -8.11
CA THR A 227 -1.26 7.49 -8.65
C THR A 227 -1.37 6.74 -9.98
N MET A 228 -0.35 6.79 -10.80
CA MET A 228 -0.33 6.19 -12.14
C MET A 228 0.57 4.94 -12.23
N GLY A 229 1.09 4.44 -11.10
CA GLY A 229 1.96 3.27 -11.08
C GLY A 229 3.30 3.43 -11.80
N TYR A 230 3.80 4.68 -11.95
CA TYR A 230 5.04 4.98 -12.65
C TYR A 230 6.30 4.92 -11.78
N GLY A 231 6.15 4.84 -10.48
CA GLY A 231 7.25 4.66 -9.54
C GLY A 231 8.09 3.43 -9.87
N VAL A 232 9.38 3.48 -9.56
CA VAL A 232 10.28 2.35 -9.71
C VAL A 232 11.16 2.18 -8.47
N PRO A 233 11.42 0.92 -8.06
CA PRO A 233 12.18 0.62 -6.85
C PRO A 233 13.70 0.67 -7.07
N TYR A 234 14.14 0.94 -8.30
CA TYR A 234 15.55 0.82 -8.68
C TYR A 234 16.39 1.94 -8.04
N THR A 235 17.56 1.57 -7.54
CA THR A 235 18.55 2.54 -7.09
C THR A 235 19.06 3.40 -8.26
N GLU A 236 19.54 4.61 -7.97
CA GLU A 236 20.12 5.52 -8.94
C GLU A 236 19.13 6.09 -10.00
N VAL A 237 17.84 5.80 -9.85
CA VAL A 237 16.81 6.41 -10.70
C VAL A 237 16.59 7.87 -10.29
N ALA A 238 16.48 8.73 -11.30
CA ALA A 238 16.19 10.13 -11.09
C ALA A 238 14.74 10.36 -10.61
N LEU A 239 14.56 11.39 -9.76
CA LEU A 239 13.24 11.93 -9.47
C LEU A 239 12.58 12.45 -10.76
N PRO A 240 11.26 12.41 -10.87
CA PRO A 240 10.30 12.06 -9.81
C PRO A 240 9.94 10.57 -9.73
N ARG A 241 10.52 9.67 -10.52
CA ARG A 241 10.15 8.24 -10.56
C ARG A 241 10.77 7.37 -9.47
N SER A 242 11.80 7.85 -8.79
CA SER A 242 12.54 7.09 -7.78
C SER A 242 11.76 6.95 -6.47
N VAL A 243 11.25 5.76 -6.15
CA VAL A 243 10.66 5.49 -4.83
C VAL A 243 11.68 5.73 -3.71
N PRO A 244 12.93 5.20 -3.79
CA PRO A 244 13.97 5.52 -2.82
C PRO A 244 14.19 7.03 -2.65
N GLY A 245 14.29 7.76 -3.76
CA GLY A 245 14.54 9.21 -3.75
C GLY A 245 13.38 10.02 -3.16
N ILE A 246 12.12 9.61 -3.42
CA ILE A 246 10.93 10.27 -2.86
C ILE A 246 10.90 10.09 -1.34
N ILE A 247 11.00 8.85 -0.85
CA ILE A 247 10.91 8.56 0.59
C ILE A 247 12.06 9.24 1.34
N TYR A 248 13.29 9.07 0.86
CA TYR A 248 14.45 9.74 1.43
C TYR A 248 14.28 11.27 1.46
N GLY A 249 13.81 11.85 0.36
CA GLY A 249 13.66 13.30 0.24
C GLY A 249 12.59 13.89 1.16
N LEU A 250 11.45 13.20 1.33
CA LEU A 250 10.41 13.62 2.27
C LEU A 250 10.90 13.61 3.72
N GLN A 251 11.72 12.62 4.10
CA GLN A 251 12.31 12.59 5.44
C GLN A 251 13.44 13.61 5.60
N HIS A 252 14.39 13.59 4.67
CA HIS A 252 15.64 14.34 4.83
C HIS A 252 15.50 15.84 4.53
N TYR A 253 14.70 16.23 3.52
CA TYR A 253 14.52 17.63 3.15
C TYR A 253 13.28 18.29 3.74
N SER A 254 12.30 17.48 4.18
CA SER A 254 11.05 17.99 4.74
C SER A 254 10.80 17.58 6.19
N GLY A 255 11.70 16.78 6.79
CA GLY A 255 11.62 16.39 8.18
C GLY A 255 10.41 15.54 8.55
N VAL A 256 9.81 14.83 7.57
CA VAL A 256 8.69 13.93 7.84
C VAL A 256 9.20 12.71 8.60
N GLU A 257 8.73 12.51 9.82
CA GLU A 257 9.07 11.34 10.61
C GLU A 257 8.49 10.06 10.00
N SER A 258 9.21 8.94 10.11
CA SER A 258 8.81 7.66 9.51
C SER A 258 7.40 7.24 9.87
N GLU A 259 6.97 7.43 11.12
CA GLU A 259 5.64 7.07 11.60
C GLU A 259 4.50 7.87 10.98
N TYR A 260 4.80 9.03 10.40
CA TYR A 260 3.85 9.87 9.69
C TYR A 260 3.99 9.78 8.17
N LEU A 261 4.85 8.89 7.66
CA LEU A 261 5.10 8.69 6.24
C LEU A 261 4.55 7.35 5.76
N GLU A 262 3.75 7.40 4.71
CA GLU A 262 3.08 6.25 4.11
C GLU A 262 3.22 6.28 2.60
N TRP A 263 3.36 5.09 2.00
CA TRP A 263 3.33 4.90 0.55
C TRP A 263 2.00 4.33 0.09
N HIS A 264 1.45 4.87 -0.99
CA HIS A 264 0.31 4.33 -1.72
C HIS A 264 0.66 4.21 -3.19
N GLY A 265 0.37 3.07 -3.83
CA GLY A 265 0.71 2.86 -5.22
C GLY A 265 -0.30 2.02 -5.97
N HIS A 266 -0.42 2.30 -7.29
CA HIS A 266 -1.18 1.49 -8.23
C HIS A 266 -0.28 0.53 -8.99
N ASN A 267 -0.88 -0.51 -9.62
CA ASN A 267 -0.15 -1.63 -10.19
C ASN A 267 -0.03 -1.59 -11.72
N ASP A 268 -0.14 -0.40 -12.32
CA ASP A 268 -0.18 -0.24 -13.79
C ASP A 268 1.04 -0.82 -14.52
N PHE A 269 2.19 -0.90 -13.85
CA PHE A 269 3.43 -1.47 -14.38
C PHE A 269 3.94 -2.69 -13.59
N TYR A 270 3.07 -3.43 -12.90
CA TYR A 270 3.42 -4.62 -12.11
C TYR A 270 4.52 -4.37 -11.06
N LYS A 271 4.58 -3.17 -10.47
CA LYS A 271 5.60 -2.82 -9.48
C LYS A 271 5.03 -2.43 -8.12
N ALA A 272 3.73 -2.52 -7.93
CA ALA A 272 3.08 -2.04 -6.71
C ALA A 272 3.70 -2.65 -5.45
N VAL A 273 3.87 -3.98 -5.39
CA VAL A 273 4.48 -4.69 -4.24
C VAL A 273 5.93 -4.27 -4.04
N ALA A 274 6.73 -4.31 -5.10
CA ALA A 274 8.14 -3.93 -5.03
C ALA A 274 8.34 -2.48 -4.59
N ASN A 275 7.49 -1.55 -5.07
CA ASN A 275 7.53 -0.16 -4.67
C ASN A 275 7.14 0.03 -3.20
N ALA A 276 6.11 -0.67 -2.72
CA ALA A 276 5.68 -0.61 -1.33
C ALA A 276 6.75 -1.16 -0.37
N ALA A 277 7.33 -2.33 -0.68
CA ALA A 277 8.44 -2.88 0.09
C ALA A 277 9.66 -1.94 0.08
N THR A 278 9.96 -1.33 -1.07
CA THR A 278 11.02 -0.32 -1.17
C THR A 278 10.73 0.89 -0.30
N ALA A 279 9.49 1.35 -0.22
CA ALA A 279 9.14 2.47 0.66
C ALA A 279 9.44 2.15 2.13
N TRP A 280 9.15 0.94 2.62
CA TRP A 280 9.57 0.49 3.95
C TRP A 280 11.09 0.51 4.11
N LEU A 281 11.81 -0.06 3.15
CA LEU A 281 13.27 -0.14 3.21
C LEU A 281 13.95 1.23 3.26
N TYR A 282 13.33 2.27 2.74
CA TYR A 282 13.90 3.61 2.67
C TYR A 282 13.31 4.61 3.68
N GLY A 283 12.37 4.18 4.54
CA GLY A 283 12.01 4.98 5.70
C GLY A 283 10.52 5.26 5.93
N ALA A 284 9.62 4.85 5.05
CA ALA A 284 8.19 4.93 5.35
C ALA A 284 7.80 3.84 6.35
N SER A 285 7.04 4.16 7.40
CA SER A 285 6.50 3.13 8.30
C SER A 285 5.23 2.50 7.74
N GLY A 286 4.40 3.26 7.05
CA GLY A 286 3.14 2.79 6.48
C GLY A 286 3.23 2.42 5.00
N VAL A 287 2.53 1.35 4.59
CA VAL A 287 2.18 1.10 3.19
C VAL A 287 0.69 0.87 3.09
N ASN A 288 0.08 1.47 2.07
CA ASN A 288 -1.36 1.42 1.86
C ASN A 288 -1.70 0.38 0.80
N CYS A 289 -2.57 -0.55 1.16
CA CYS A 289 -2.93 -1.72 0.38
C CYS A 289 -4.44 -1.86 0.22
N SER A 290 -4.87 -2.79 -0.60
CA SER A 290 -6.24 -3.28 -0.60
C SER A 290 -6.27 -4.81 -0.63
N MET A 291 -7.33 -5.40 -0.09
CA MET A 291 -7.56 -6.84 -0.19
C MET A 291 -7.58 -7.25 -1.66
N LEU A 292 -6.83 -8.30 -2.01
CA LEU A 292 -6.67 -8.83 -3.36
C LEU A 292 -6.12 -7.80 -4.38
N GLY A 293 -5.56 -6.70 -3.91
CA GLY A 293 -5.10 -5.62 -4.76
C GLY A 293 -6.21 -4.91 -5.54
N ILE A 294 -7.47 -5.06 -5.13
CA ILE A 294 -8.62 -4.46 -5.83
C ILE A 294 -8.53 -2.93 -5.78
N GLY A 295 -8.75 -2.27 -6.90
CA GLY A 295 -8.72 -0.82 -7.03
C GLY A 295 -8.89 -0.36 -8.47
N GLU A 296 -8.86 0.93 -8.71
CA GLU A 296 -9.05 1.50 -10.05
C GLU A 296 -8.00 1.00 -11.05
N ARG A 297 -8.35 0.91 -12.30
CA ARG A 297 -7.53 0.44 -13.43
C ARG A 297 -6.97 -0.96 -13.20
N THR A 298 -5.70 -1.07 -12.83
CA THR A 298 -4.98 -2.34 -12.61
C THR A 298 -4.88 -2.71 -11.13
N GLY A 299 -5.53 -1.93 -10.27
CA GLY A 299 -5.60 -2.14 -8.83
C GLY A 299 -4.47 -1.49 -8.03
N ASN A 300 -4.49 -1.76 -6.75
CA ASN A 300 -3.58 -1.25 -5.72
C ASN A 300 -2.50 -2.28 -5.36
N VAL A 301 -1.75 -1.97 -4.32
CA VAL A 301 -0.84 -2.93 -3.69
C VAL A 301 -1.67 -4.04 -3.04
N PRO A 302 -1.50 -5.33 -3.40
CA PRO A 302 -2.20 -6.43 -2.77
C PRO A 302 -1.81 -6.57 -1.29
N LEU A 303 -2.79 -6.54 -0.40
CA LEU A 303 -2.57 -6.61 1.05
C LEU A 303 -1.90 -7.92 1.45
N GLU A 304 -2.36 -9.03 0.90
CA GLU A 304 -1.80 -10.36 1.14
C GLU A 304 -0.31 -10.45 0.75
N ALA A 305 0.10 -9.79 -0.33
CA ALA A 305 1.51 -9.76 -0.72
C ALA A 305 2.36 -9.02 0.33
N MET A 306 1.86 -7.91 0.87
CA MET A 306 2.59 -7.12 1.85
C MET A 306 2.65 -7.80 3.23
N VAL A 307 1.72 -8.68 3.57
CA VAL A 307 1.83 -9.55 4.76
C VAL A 307 3.06 -10.46 4.65
N PHE A 308 3.28 -11.07 3.49
CA PHE A 308 4.45 -11.93 3.25
C PHE A 308 5.74 -11.12 3.07
N GLU A 309 5.69 -9.94 2.45
CA GLU A 309 6.84 -9.02 2.42
C GLU A 309 7.25 -8.58 3.83
N TYR A 310 6.27 -8.24 4.69
CA TYR A 310 6.53 -7.94 6.09
C TYR A 310 7.26 -9.10 6.79
N ALA A 311 6.72 -10.31 6.66
CA ALA A 311 7.31 -11.50 7.27
C ALA A 311 8.74 -11.77 6.74
N SER A 312 8.98 -11.53 5.45
CA SER A 312 10.30 -11.67 4.82
C SER A 312 11.31 -10.66 5.36
N LEU A 313 10.90 -9.41 5.53
CA LEU A 313 11.77 -8.32 6.02
C LEU A 313 12.02 -8.41 7.53
N ARG A 314 11.03 -8.85 8.30
CA ARG A 314 11.11 -8.92 9.78
C ARG A 314 11.58 -10.28 10.30
N GLY A 315 11.52 -11.32 9.47
CA GLY A 315 11.77 -12.70 9.88
C GLY A 315 10.68 -13.28 10.79
N SER A 316 9.51 -12.63 10.89
CA SER A 316 8.40 -12.98 11.77
C SER A 316 7.10 -12.41 11.24
N LEU A 317 5.98 -13.08 11.53
CA LEU A 317 4.63 -12.56 11.31
C LEU A 317 4.17 -11.63 12.44
N ASP A 318 4.89 -11.56 13.55
CA ASP A 318 4.60 -10.73 14.73
C ASP A 318 3.13 -10.78 15.17
N GLY A 319 2.57 -11.99 15.17
CA GLY A 319 1.20 -12.27 15.61
C GLY A 319 0.12 -12.09 14.55
N MET A 320 0.47 -11.77 13.31
CA MET A 320 -0.49 -11.84 12.19
C MET A 320 -0.96 -13.28 11.97
N ASP A 321 -2.24 -13.43 11.61
CA ASP A 321 -2.83 -14.72 11.22
C ASP A 321 -3.09 -14.77 9.71
N PRO A 322 -2.14 -15.27 8.90
CA PRO A 322 -2.27 -15.26 7.46
C PRO A 322 -3.33 -16.25 6.93
N THR A 323 -3.91 -17.14 7.78
CA THR A 323 -5.03 -17.99 7.36
C THR A 323 -6.25 -17.16 6.98
N ALA A 324 -6.39 -15.96 7.56
CA ALA A 324 -7.45 -15.01 7.19
C ALA A 324 -7.37 -14.54 5.72
N ILE A 325 -6.21 -14.67 5.06
CA ILE A 325 -6.07 -14.38 3.61
C ILE A 325 -6.94 -15.33 2.79
N THR A 326 -6.96 -16.61 3.13
CA THR A 326 -7.81 -17.59 2.46
C THR A 326 -9.29 -17.31 2.74
N GLU A 327 -9.65 -17.00 3.98
CA GLU A 327 -11.03 -16.62 4.34
C GLU A 327 -11.50 -15.36 3.59
N ILE A 328 -10.64 -14.36 3.44
CA ILE A 328 -10.92 -13.17 2.62
C ILE A 328 -11.16 -13.55 1.16
N ALA A 329 -10.28 -14.36 0.57
CA ALA A 329 -10.41 -14.79 -0.81
C ALA A 329 -11.71 -15.56 -1.06
N ASP A 330 -12.02 -16.51 -0.18
CA ASP A 330 -13.25 -17.31 -0.26
C ASP A 330 -14.50 -16.42 -0.12
N TYR A 331 -14.47 -15.43 0.78
CA TYR A 331 -15.57 -14.50 0.94
C TYR A 331 -15.77 -13.62 -0.30
N PHE A 332 -14.70 -13.15 -0.89
CA PHE A 332 -14.79 -12.39 -2.15
C PHE A 332 -15.33 -13.23 -3.31
N GLU A 333 -14.95 -14.49 -3.44
CA GLU A 333 -15.48 -15.35 -4.51
C GLU A 333 -16.94 -15.75 -4.29
N HIS A 334 -17.31 -16.16 -3.07
CA HIS A 334 -18.63 -16.75 -2.82
C HIS A 334 -19.71 -15.74 -2.43
N GLU A 335 -19.38 -14.70 -1.66
CA GLU A 335 -20.35 -13.75 -1.11
C GLU A 335 -20.38 -12.41 -1.86
N ILE A 336 -19.24 -11.98 -2.39
CA ILE A 336 -19.16 -10.73 -3.17
C ILE A 336 -19.28 -11.01 -4.67
N GLY A 337 -18.93 -12.23 -5.09
CA GLY A 337 -18.96 -12.65 -6.50
C GLY A 337 -17.79 -12.11 -7.32
N TYR A 338 -16.67 -11.80 -6.66
CA TYR A 338 -15.45 -11.37 -7.33
C TYR A 338 -14.67 -12.58 -7.84
N HIS A 339 -14.38 -12.62 -9.13
CA HIS A 339 -13.61 -13.72 -9.70
C HIS A 339 -12.10 -13.50 -9.53
N ILE A 340 -11.45 -14.30 -8.68
CA ILE A 340 -10.01 -14.29 -8.50
C ILE A 340 -9.34 -15.11 -9.63
N PRO A 341 -8.41 -14.54 -10.42
CA PRO A 341 -7.68 -15.30 -11.41
C PRO A 341 -6.97 -16.51 -10.77
N PRO A 342 -7.09 -17.72 -11.35
CA PRO A 342 -6.66 -18.94 -10.66
C PRO A 342 -5.19 -19.00 -10.23
N MET A 343 -4.31 -18.26 -10.90
CA MET A 343 -2.87 -18.22 -10.60
C MET A 343 -2.43 -16.97 -9.81
N THR A 344 -3.37 -16.22 -9.26
CA THR A 344 -3.01 -15.07 -8.41
C THR A 344 -2.23 -15.57 -7.19
N PRO A 345 -1.05 -15.00 -6.89
CA PRO A 345 -0.26 -15.42 -5.74
C PRO A 345 -1.08 -15.42 -4.44
N PHE A 346 -0.86 -16.41 -3.60
CA PHE A 346 -1.48 -16.64 -2.28
C PHE A 346 -2.99 -16.94 -2.30
N VAL A 347 -3.78 -16.29 -3.15
CA VAL A 347 -5.26 -16.31 -3.10
C VAL A 347 -5.90 -17.07 -4.25
N GLY A 348 -5.24 -17.20 -5.40
CA GLY A 348 -5.78 -17.93 -6.54
C GLY A 348 -5.89 -19.45 -6.26
N ARG A 349 -6.94 -20.09 -6.76
CA ARG A 349 -7.18 -21.53 -6.52
C ARG A 349 -6.08 -22.48 -7.00
N ASN A 350 -5.19 -22.02 -7.88
CA ASN A 350 -4.08 -22.79 -8.44
C ASN A 350 -2.70 -22.26 -8.03
N PHE A 351 -2.60 -21.33 -7.08
CA PHE A 351 -1.31 -20.69 -6.78
C PHE A 351 -0.24 -21.69 -6.30
N ASN A 352 -0.63 -22.76 -5.59
CA ASN A 352 0.23 -23.82 -5.07
C ASN A 352 -0.08 -25.20 -5.69
N VAL A 353 -0.65 -25.21 -6.91
CA VAL A 353 -1.02 -26.44 -7.61
C VAL A 353 -0.01 -26.76 -8.69
N THR A 354 0.62 -27.94 -8.61
CA THR A 354 1.48 -28.48 -9.66
C THR A 354 0.73 -29.44 -10.60
N ARG A 355 1.21 -29.57 -11.84
CA ARG A 355 0.58 -30.44 -12.85
C ARG A 355 1.57 -31.40 -13.51
N ALA A 356 2.86 -31.08 -13.50
CA ALA A 356 3.87 -31.90 -14.13
C ALA A 356 4.22 -33.12 -13.25
N GLY A 357 4.31 -34.31 -13.86
CA GLY A 357 4.61 -35.55 -13.13
C GLY A 357 5.92 -35.52 -12.36
N ILE A 358 6.94 -34.86 -12.89
CA ILE A 358 8.22 -34.69 -12.19
C ILE A 358 8.09 -33.84 -10.91
N HIS A 359 7.24 -32.83 -10.91
CA HIS A 359 6.97 -32.02 -9.72
C HIS A 359 6.15 -32.81 -8.69
N ALA A 360 5.15 -33.58 -9.16
CA ALA A 360 4.38 -34.46 -8.30
C ALA A 360 5.25 -35.54 -7.64
N ASP A 361 6.21 -36.11 -8.36
CA ASP A 361 7.18 -37.08 -7.81
C ASP A 361 8.08 -36.41 -6.75
N GLY A 362 8.42 -35.16 -6.94
CA GLY A 362 9.14 -34.38 -5.93
C GLY A 362 8.32 -34.16 -4.66
N LEU A 363 7.06 -33.72 -4.80
CA LEU A 363 6.14 -33.51 -3.66
C LEU A 363 5.84 -34.80 -2.89
N LEU A 364 5.79 -35.98 -3.58
CA LEU A 364 5.63 -37.30 -2.92
C LEU A 364 6.84 -37.65 -2.05
N LYS A 365 8.03 -37.17 -2.41
CA LYS A 365 9.24 -37.42 -1.66
C LYS A 365 9.41 -36.46 -0.48
N ASP A 366 9.22 -35.20 -0.75
CA ASP A 366 9.27 -34.13 0.21
C ASP A 366 8.59 -32.87 -0.35
N GLU A 367 7.62 -32.30 0.36
CA GLU A 367 6.93 -31.11 -0.08
C GLU A 367 7.83 -29.89 -0.23
N GLU A 368 8.91 -29.77 0.56
CA GLU A 368 9.85 -28.67 0.50
C GLU A 368 10.58 -28.55 -0.84
N ILE A 369 10.59 -29.61 -1.66
CA ILE A 369 11.22 -29.59 -2.99
C ILE A 369 10.54 -28.58 -3.93
N TYR A 370 9.21 -28.41 -3.81
CA TYR A 370 8.43 -27.52 -4.68
C TYR A 370 7.47 -26.58 -3.91
N ASN A 371 7.58 -26.53 -2.58
CA ASN A 371 6.77 -25.67 -1.74
C ASN A 371 7.70 -24.96 -0.75
N ILE A 372 8.09 -23.71 -1.06
CA ILE A 372 9.15 -22.97 -0.33
C ILE A 372 8.78 -22.63 1.13
N PHE A 373 7.50 -22.69 1.48
CA PHE A 373 7.00 -22.59 2.84
C PHE A 373 5.74 -23.45 3.01
N ASN A 374 5.42 -23.80 4.24
CA ASN A 374 4.24 -24.63 4.54
C ASN A 374 2.94 -23.84 4.32
N THR A 375 2.35 -23.98 3.13
CA THR A 375 1.12 -23.28 2.72
C THR A 375 -0.12 -23.80 3.46
N GLU A 376 -0.14 -25.06 3.92
CA GLU A 376 -1.21 -25.57 4.79
C GLU A 376 -1.20 -24.87 6.13
N LYS A 377 -0.03 -24.77 6.78
CA LYS A 377 0.11 -24.11 8.08
C LYS A 377 -0.18 -22.61 8.03
N LEU A 378 0.31 -21.90 7.01
CA LEU A 378 0.24 -20.44 6.95
C LEU A 378 -1.01 -19.90 6.28
N LEU A 379 -1.60 -20.66 5.35
CA LEU A 379 -2.75 -20.20 4.55
C LEU A 379 -3.96 -21.13 4.64
N ASP A 380 -3.88 -22.22 5.41
CA ASP A 380 -4.87 -23.31 5.40
C ASP A 380 -5.09 -23.87 3.99
N ARG A 381 -4.02 -23.91 3.19
CA ARG A 381 -4.04 -24.36 1.78
C ARG A 381 -2.91 -25.35 1.51
N PRO A 382 -3.17 -26.66 1.64
CA PRO A 382 -2.16 -27.67 1.36
C PRO A 382 -1.70 -27.61 -0.09
N ALA A 383 -0.44 -27.97 -0.34
CA ALA A 383 0.07 -28.14 -1.68
C ALA A 383 -0.78 -29.16 -2.43
N ALA A 384 -1.06 -28.95 -3.71
CA ALA A 384 -1.95 -29.79 -4.47
C ALA A 384 -1.36 -30.20 -5.84
N VAL A 385 -1.84 -31.33 -6.34
CA VAL A 385 -1.53 -31.82 -7.68
C VAL A 385 -2.82 -31.92 -8.49
N ALA A 386 -2.90 -31.19 -9.60
CA ALA A 386 -4.00 -31.34 -10.53
C ALA A 386 -3.69 -32.43 -11.54
N ILE A 387 -4.61 -33.38 -11.70
CA ILE A 387 -4.47 -34.44 -12.68
C ILE A 387 -4.67 -33.87 -14.08
N SER A 388 -3.72 -34.17 -14.94
CA SER A 388 -3.75 -33.86 -16.37
C SER A 388 -3.14 -35.00 -17.17
N LYS A 389 -3.17 -34.93 -18.48
CA LYS A 389 -2.50 -35.88 -19.36
C LYS A 389 -0.97 -36.01 -19.17
N THR A 390 -0.37 -35.07 -18.44
CA THR A 390 1.07 -35.00 -18.15
C THR A 390 1.42 -35.38 -16.72
N SER A 391 0.45 -35.72 -15.87
CA SER A 391 0.67 -35.96 -14.44
C SER A 391 1.41 -37.26 -14.11
N GLY A 392 1.28 -38.32 -14.98
CA GLY A 392 1.90 -39.61 -14.73
C GLY A 392 1.38 -40.29 -13.45
N LEU A 393 1.95 -41.47 -13.12
CA LEU A 393 1.55 -42.26 -11.93
C LEU A 393 1.83 -41.49 -10.62
N ALA A 394 2.92 -40.77 -10.53
CA ALA A 394 3.23 -39.98 -9.35
C ALA A 394 2.17 -38.92 -9.04
N GLY A 395 1.65 -38.23 -10.07
CA GLY A 395 0.57 -37.27 -9.90
C GLY A 395 -0.73 -37.88 -9.43
N ILE A 396 -1.06 -39.08 -9.97
CA ILE A 396 -2.25 -39.83 -9.58
C ILE A 396 -2.12 -40.30 -8.12
N ALA A 397 -0.99 -40.87 -7.74
CA ALA A 397 -0.73 -41.30 -6.36
C ALA A 397 -0.85 -40.15 -5.37
N TYR A 398 -0.21 -39.02 -5.65
CA TYR A 398 -0.30 -37.82 -4.78
C TYR A 398 -1.76 -37.36 -4.64
N TRP A 399 -2.48 -37.26 -5.78
CA TRP A 399 -3.88 -36.84 -5.77
C TRP A 399 -4.77 -37.76 -4.92
N ILE A 400 -4.57 -39.10 -5.06
CA ILE A 400 -5.32 -40.08 -4.26
C ILE A 400 -4.99 -39.91 -2.78
N ASN A 401 -3.71 -39.85 -2.43
CA ASN A 401 -3.28 -39.69 -1.03
C ASN A 401 -3.93 -38.50 -0.36
N GLN A 402 -3.95 -37.35 -1.04
CA GLN A 402 -4.57 -36.14 -0.52
C GLN A 402 -6.10 -36.19 -0.46
N ASN A 403 -6.74 -36.54 -1.56
CA ASN A 403 -8.20 -36.49 -1.62
C ASN A 403 -8.88 -37.53 -0.72
N TYR A 404 -8.25 -38.68 -0.51
CA TYR A 404 -8.74 -39.74 0.38
C TYR A 404 -8.11 -39.68 1.77
N ARG A 405 -7.21 -38.70 2.04
CA ARG A 405 -6.49 -38.53 3.29
C ARG A 405 -5.92 -39.85 3.82
N LEU A 406 -5.22 -40.56 2.95
CA LEU A 406 -4.65 -41.85 3.33
C LEU A 406 -3.60 -41.70 4.43
N ARG A 407 -3.62 -42.60 5.42
CA ARG A 407 -2.62 -42.63 6.48
C ARG A 407 -1.24 -42.86 5.89
N SER A 408 -0.20 -42.40 6.60
CA SER A 408 1.20 -42.48 6.16
C SER A 408 1.65 -43.90 5.78
N ASP A 409 1.10 -44.93 6.44
CA ASP A 409 1.37 -46.35 6.21
C ASP A 409 0.57 -46.95 5.03
N HIS A 410 -0.40 -46.20 4.49
CA HIS A 410 -1.26 -46.61 3.35
C HIS A 410 -1.13 -45.66 2.15
N GLN A 411 -0.19 -44.71 2.20
CA GLN A 411 0.02 -43.81 1.08
C GLN A 411 0.58 -44.53 -0.14
N LEU A 412 0.00 -44.22 -1.29
CA LEU A 412 0.44 -44.73 -2.57
C LEU A 412 1.73 -44.05 -3.02
N SER A 413 2.61 -44.82 -3.61
CA SER A 413 3.78 -44.34 -4.36
C SER A 413 3.49 -44.39 -5.87
N LYS A 414 4.42 -43.87 -6.68
CA LYS A 414 4.32 -44.01 -8.15
C LYS A 414 4.47 -45.43 -8.67
N HIS A 415 4.79 -46.41 -7.83
CA HIS A 415 4.99 -47.80 -8.18
C HIS A 415 3.77 -48.67 -7.84
N ASP A 416 2.84 -48.12 -7.07
CA ASP A 416 1.55 -48.75 -6.75
C ASP A 416 0.51 -48.47 -7.82
#